data_c2f0907c3a887d36bec453d336adb8f3
#
_entry.id   c2f0907c3a887d36bec453d336adb8f3
#
_cell.length_a   1.000
_cell.length_b   1.000
_cell.length_c   1.000
_cell.angle_alpha   90.00
_cell.angle_beta   90.00
_cell.angle_gamma   90.00
#
_symmetry.space_group_name_H-M   'P 1'
#
loop_
_entity.id
_entity.type
_entity.pdbx_description
1 polymer ?
#
loop_
_entity_poly.entity_id
_entity_poly.type
_entity_poly.pdbx_seq_one_letter_code
_entity_poly.pdbx_strand_id
1 'polypeptide(L)'
;MSKPEKEWLQEQLNLLKGAKIVDAYVDETIDNGWPECWPVLIVDMPSNITDKETGQQIRAEIMIAQDEEGNGPGVILGLHEIKELTNA
;
A
#
# COMPACT_ATOMS: atom_id res chain seq x y z
N MET A 1 14.22 0.88 -22.07
CA MET A 1 14.35 -0.38 -21.33
C MET A 1 13.84 -0.19 -19.91
N SER A 2 13.01 -1.09 -19.43
CA SER A 2 12.47 -0.99 -18.09
C SER A 2 13.54 -1.35 -17.05
N LYS A 3 13.43 -0.76 -15.87
CA LYS A 3 14.31 -1.09 -14.76
C LYS A 3 14.02 -2.52 -14.28
N PRO A 4 15.02 -3.20 -13.70
CA PRO A 4 14.76 -4.46 -13.03
C PRO A 4 13.67 -4.29 -11.97
N GLU A 5 12.83 -5.30 -11.83
CA GLU A 5 11.72 -5.26 -10.87
C GLU A 5 12.16 -4.90 -9.47
N LYS A 6 13.30 -5.45 -9.03
CA LYS A 6 13.83 -5.19 -7.69
C LYS A 6 14.11 -3.70 -7.47
N GLU A 7 14.73 -3.04 -8.44
CA GLU A 7 15.05 -1.62 -8.32
C GLU A 7 13.80 -0.76 -8.31
N TRP A 8 12.85 -1.10 -9.17
CA TRP A 8 11.59 -0.38 -9.24
C TRP A 8 10.81 -0.47 -7.91
N LEU A 9 10.71 -1.69 -7.36
CA LEU A 9 10.05 -1.89 -6.07
C LEU A 9 10.76 -1.15 -4.95
N GLN A 10 12.09 -1.18 -4.95
CA GLN A 10 12.85 -0.51 -3.90
C GLN A 10 12.66 1.00 -3.95
N GLU A 11 12.59 1.58 -5.14
CA GLU A 11 12.33 3.01 -5.28
C GLU A 11 10.98 3.39 -4.70
N GLN A 12 9.97 2.58 -4.95
CA GLN A 12 8.64 2.85 -4.41
C GLN A 12 8.60 2.68 -2.90
N LEU A 13 9.24 1.63 -2.38
CA LEU A 13 9.28 1.40 -0.95
C LEU A 13 10.06 2.49 -0.22
N ASN A 14 11.06 3.08 -0.86
CA ASN A 14 11.81 4.18 -0.26
C ASN A 14 10.93 5.39 0.01
N LEU A 15 9.89 5.60 -0.79
CA LEU A 15 8.94 6.69 -0.53
C LEU A 15 8.13 6.46 0.73
N LEU A 16 7.94 5.20 1.12
CA LEU A 16 7.15 4.85 2.29
C LEU A 16 7.94 4.89 3.60
N LYS A 17 9.27 4.99 3.53
CA LYS A 17 10.08 5.01 4.75
C LYS A 17 9.72 6.23 5.59
N GLY A 18 9.30 5.98 6.83
CA GLY A 18 8.87 7.05 7.74
C GLY A 18 7.42 7.46 7.58
N ALA A 19 6.68 6.84 6.67
CA ALA A 19 5.26 7.11 6.53
C ALA A 19 4.49 6.53 7.72
N LYS A 20 3.33 7.13 8.01
CA LYS A 20 2.47 6.70 9.11
C LYS A 20 1.16 6.15 8.56
N ILE A 21 0.82 4.92 8.94
CA ILE A 21 -0.46 4.33 8.58
C ILE A 21 -1.53 4.92 9.49
N VAL A 22 -2.50 5.62 8.88
CA VAL A 22 -3.58 6.26 9.66
C VAL A 22 -4.88 5.49 9.57
N ASP A 23 -5.03 4.60 8.59
CA ASP A 23 -6.19 3.74 8.47
C ASP A 23 -5.83 2.51 7.64
N ALA A 24 -6.57 1.44 7.82
CA ALA A 24 -6.40 0.21 7.05
C ALA A 24 -7.74 -0.51 7.00
N TYR A 25 -8.16 -0.90 5.80
CA TYR A 25 -9.46 -1.53 5.62
C TYR A 25 -9.46 -2.41 4.38
N VAL A 26 -10.54 -3.16 4.22
CA VAL A 26 -10.76 -3.98 3.03
C VAL A 26 -11.76 -3.27 2.15
N ASP A 27 -11.40 -3.06 0.88
CA ASP A 27 -12.31 -2.52 -0.12
C ASP A 27 -12.83 -3.71 -0.94
N GLU A 28 -14.11 -4.00 -0.83
CA GLU A 28 -14.72 -5.09 -1.56
C GLU A 28 -15.36 -4.56 -2.84
N THR A 29 -14.93 -5.11 -3.96
CA THR A 29 -15.48 -4.77 -5.27
C THR A 29 -16.02 -6.03 -5.92
N ILE A 30 -16.87 -5.86 -6.94
CA ILE A 30 -17.37 -6.99 -7.71
C ILE A 30 -16.88 -6.86 -9.13
N ASP A 31 -16.15 -7.88 -9.59
CA ASP A 31 -15.63 -7.93 -10.93
C ASP A 31 -16.14 -9.21 -11.59
N ASN A 32 -16.86 -9.06 -12.71
CA ASN A 32 -17.42 -10.19 -13.45
C ASN A 32 -18.28 -11.11 -12.57
N GLY A 33 -18.98 -10.52 -11.59
CA GLY A 33 -19.83 -11.29 -10.69
C GLY A 33 -19.12 -11.94 -9.52
N TRP A 34 -17.82 -11.75 -9.40
CA TRP A 34 -17.01 -12.31 -8.31
C TRP A 34 -16.55 -11.20 -7.37
N PRO A 35 -16.70 -11.38 -6.07
CA PRO A 35 -16.20 -10.40 -5.13
C PRO A 35 -14.68 -10.43 -5.07
N GLU A 36 -14.09 -9.24 -5.02
CA GLU A 36 -12.66 -9.08 -4.82
C GLU A 36 -12.43 -8.22 -3.59
N CYS A 37 -11.57 -8.67 -2.69
CA CYS A 37 -11.28 -7.97 -1.44
C CYS A 37 -9.87 -7.39 -1.51
N TRP A 38 -9.78 -6.07 -1.59
CA TRP A 38 -8.52 -5.36 -1.72
C TRP A 38 -8.05 -4.82 -0.38
N PRO A 39 -6.88 -5.23 0.10
CA PRO A 39 -6.31 -4.56 1.27
C PRO A 39 -5.93 -3.12 0.90
N VAL A 40 -6.37 -2.17 1.71
CA VAL A 40 -6.12 -0.74 1.47
C VAL A 40 -5.53 -0.13 2.72
N LEU A 41 -4.47 0.64 2.53
CA LEU A 41 -3.81 1.39 3.60
C LEU A 41 -3.90 2.87 3.27
N ILE A 42 -4.30 3.66 4.24
CA ILE A 42 -4.24 5.12 4.14
C ILE A 42 -3.03 5.56 4.92
N VAL A 43 -2.09 6.22 4.25
CA VAL A 43 -0.82 6.60 4.88
C VAL A 43 -0.58 8.09 4.74
N ASP A 44 -0.04 8.69 5.80
CA ASP A 44 0.53 10.02 5.75
C ASP A 44 2.00 9.86 5.37
N MET A 45 2.37 10.41 4.24
CA MET A 45 3.74 10.31 3.76
C MET A 45 4.70 11.09 4.68
N PRO A 46 5.99 10.75 4.66
CA PRO A 46 6.96 11.47 5.50
C PRO A 46 6.94 12.98 5.22
N SER A 47 7.31 13.76 6.22
CA SER A 47 7.26 15.23 6.14
C SER A 47 8.15 15.82 5.04
N ASN A 48 9.16 15.08 4.60
CA ASN A 48 10.03 15.52 3.51
C ASN A 48 9.42 15.29 2.13
N ILE A 49 8.25 14.63 2.07
CA ILE A 49 7.52 14.41 0.82
C ILE A 49 6.26 15.23 0.87
N THR A 50 6.21 16.29 0.09
CA THR A 50 5.07 17.22 0.10
C THR A 50 4.56 17.43 -1.32
N ASP A 51 3.32 17.91 -1.40
CA ASP A 51 2.71 18.28 -2.65
C ASP A 51 3.44 19.48 -3.23
N LYS A 52 3.90 19.37 -4.46
CA LYS A 52 4.69 20.43 -5.09
C LYS A 52 3.89 21.70 -5.38
N GLU A 53 2.56 21.60 -5.42
CA GLU A 53 1.71 22.75 -5.67
C GLU A 53 1.29 23.46 -4.38
N THR A 54 0.98 22.70 -3.33
CA THR A 54 0.47 23.27 -2.08
C THR A 54 1.49 23.28 -0.96
N GLY A 55 2.54 22.48 -1.05
CA GLY A 55 3.52 22.33 0.02
C GLY A 55 3.03 21.51 1.20
N GLN A 56 1.84 20.94 1.11
CA GLN A 56 1.25 20.18 2.19
C GLN A 56 1.72 18.74 2.19
N GLN A 57 1.65 18.12 3.37
CA GLN A 57 1.94 16.69 3.51
C GLN A 57 0.96 15.86 2.68
N ILE A 58 1.45 14.83 2.03
CA ILE A 58 0.64 13.98 1.18
C ILE A 58 0.04 12.85 1.99
N ARG A 59 -1.26 12.64 1.83
CA ARG A 59 -1.95 11.45 2.33
C ARG A 59 -2.27 10.59 1.12
N ALA A 60 -1.83 9.35 1.14
CA ALA A 60 -1.94 8.44 0.01
C ALA A 60 -2.78 7.22 0.34
N GLU A 61 -3.50 6.72 -0.67
CA GLU A 61 -4.21 5.47 -0.59
C GLU A 61 -3.36 4.42 -1.29
N ILE A 62 -3.00 3.37 -0.56
CA ILE A 62 -2.14 2.30 -1.06
C ILE A 62 -2.96 1.02 -1.13
N MET A 63 -3.09 0.46 -2.31
CA MET A 63 -3.78 -0.81 -2.51
C MET A 63 -2.77 -1.92 -2.73
N ILE A 64 -3.01 -3.07 -2.11
CA ILE A 64 -2.12 -4.22 -2.25
C ILE A 64 -2.64 -5.10 -3.37
N ALA A 65 -1.90 -5.14 -4.47
CA ALA A 65 -2.25 -5.91 -5.65
C ALA A 65 -1.32 -7.11 -5.82
N GLN A 66 -1.80 -8.12 -6.55
CA GLN A 66 -1.01 -9.32 -6.80
C GLN A 66 0.12 -9.08 -7.79
N ASP A 67 0.01 -8.04 -8.61
CA ASP A 67 1.05 -7.66 -9.56
C ASP A 67 1.04 -6.15 -9.79
N GLU A 68 2.00 -5.65 -10.53
CA GLU A 68 2.17 -4.23 -10.79
C GLU A 68 1.10 -3.63 -11.69
N GLU A 69 0.35 -4.46 -12.39
CA GLU A 69 -0.70 -4.02 -13.29
C GLU A 69 -2.08 -3.94 -12.61
N GLY A 70 -2.16 -4.37 -11.35
CA GLY A 70 -3.41 -4.32 -10.61
C GLY A 70 -4.44 -5.34 -11.06
N ASN A 71 -4.02 -6.51 -11.51
CA ASN A 71 -4.91 -7.53 -12.05
C ASN A 71 -5.76 -8.26 -11.00
N GLY A 72 -5.55 -7.97 -9.73
CA GLY A 72 -6.32 -8.57 -8.66
C GLY A 72 -5.73 -8.21 -7.31
N PRO A 73 -6.49 -8.47 -6.23
CA PRO A 73 -5.99 -8.16 -4.89
C PRO A 73 -4.86 -9.09 -4.48
N GLY A 74 -3.94 -8.54 -3.69
CA GLY A 74 -2.85 -9.30 -3.10
C GLY A 74 -3.11 -9.63 -1.64
N VAL A 75 -2.10 -10.20 -1.00
CA VAL A 75 -2.16 -10.51 0.42
C VAL A 75 -1.00 -9.84 1.13
N ILE A 76 -1.19 -9.54 2.40
CA ILE A 76 -0.16 -8.96 3.24
C ILE A 76 0.45 -10.09 4.06
N LEU A 77 1.76 -10.31 3.88
CA LEU A 77 2.49 -11.32 4.63
C LEU A 77 3.11 -10.71 5.87
N GLY A 78 3.24 -11.49 6.92
CA GLY A 78 3.92 -11.08 8.15
C GLY A 78 3.00 -10.59 9.26
N LEU A 79 1.81 -10.10 8.95
CA LEU A 79 0.91 -9.58 9.97
C LEU A 79 0.29 -10.67 10.83
N HIS A 80 0.09 -11.85 10.26
CA HIS A 80 -0.45 -12.98 10.99
C HIS A 80 0.46 -13.37 12.15
N GLU A 81 1.77 -13.33 11.94
CA GLU A 81 2.74 -13.64 12.98
C GLU A 81 2.65 -12.64 14.13
N ILE A 82 2.43 -11.37 13.81
CA ILE A 82 2.27 -10.33 14.83
C ILE A 82 1.03 -10.61 15.68
N LYS A 83 -0.06 -11.03 15.04
CA LYS A 83 -1.28 -11.38 15.76
C LYS A 83 -1.06 -12.54 16.73
N GLU A 84 -0.23 -13.50 16.36
CA GLU A 84 0.10 -14.63 17.24
C GLU A 84 0.97 -14.21 18.43
N LEU A 85 1.79 -13.16 18.25
CA LEU A 85 2.67 -12.67 19.29
C LEU A 85 1.99 -11.72 20.27
N THR A 86 0.79 -11.23 19.94
CA THR A 86 0.08 -10.23 20.74
C THR A 86 -1.30 -10.75 21.09
N ASN A 87 -1.95 -10.03 22.01
CA ASN A 87 -3.34 -10.32 22.37
C ASN A 87 -4.34 -9.50 21.57
N ALA A 88 -3.88 -8.93 20.48
CA ALA A 88 -4.71 -8.08 19.64
C ALA A 88 -5.73 -8.88 18.82
#